data_d112cd5e01c059492d0f0da5d598f980
#
_entry.id   d112cd5e01c059492d0f0da5d598f980
#
_cell.length_a   1.000
_cell.length_b   1.000
_cell.length_c   1.000
_cell.angle_alpha   90.00
_cell.angle_beta   90.00
_cell.angle_gamma   90.00
#
_symmetry.space_group_name_H-M   'P 1'
#
loop_
_entity.id
_entity.type
_entity.pdbx_description
1 polymer ?
#
loop_
_entity_poly.entity_id
_entity_poly.type
_entity_poly.pdbx_seq_one_letter_code
_entity_poly.pdbx_strand_id
1 'polypeptide(L)'
;MKKPLVSVLMPNHNAGRFISMAIQSVLDQTFDDYEFIIVEDASTDNSKDVIASFHDERIHVIHLEQNEHICLALNAGLQQARGKYVARIDSDDCWLPNKLQKQIDYMEAHPTCGATFTWVNVIDEDNRQLTAAESDFVNLFHVQNRTREEWINHFFHKGSCLCHPSAVMRTDVVREIGGYRNVLVQIQDFDMWMRIAKLYDIHILTEPLMNYRHCLAGGNVSAINMATQRRTTYEMYRVMGRFFDDLSDEDFVRCFGHEFKNPNASTHEELLCEKALFLLDPIFCGHATKLFGMEKLADLLDNEETRLLLRQKYGITQMNFYQLSASESLHMMGENVDVLNTMSPSALMRHAIGRKLQQYPRLFKLVQKIRGR
;
A
#
# COMPACT_ATOMS: atom_id res chain seq x y z
N MET A 1 -31.08 4.22 18.71
CA MET A 1 -31.00 3.87 17.28
C MET A 1 -30.44 2.46 17.14
N LYS A 2 -30.91 1.66 16.20
CA LYS A 2 -30.37 0.33 15.90
C LYS A 2 -28.89 0.50 15.48
N LYS A 3 -28.02 -0.39 15.93
CA LYS A 3 -26.62 -0.40 15.50
C LYS A 3 -26.58 -0.86 14.03
N PRO A 4 -25.99 -0.08 13.09
CA PRO A 4 -25.94 -0.49 11.69
C PRO A 4 -24.97 -1.67 11.52
N LEU A 5 -25.12 -2.43 10.45
CA LEU A 5 -24.20 -3.52 10.13
C LEU A 5 -22.89 -2.97 9.52
N VAL A 6 -22.98 -1.91 8.73
CA VAL A 6 -21.82 -1.29 8.05
C VAL A 6 -21.67 0.18 8.45
N SER A 7 -20.46 0.63 8.67
CA SER A 7 -20.09 2.04 8.65
C SER A 7 -19.34 2.33 7.35
N VAL A 8 -19.97 3.06 6.44
CA VAL A 8 -19.27 3.59 5.26
C VAL A 8 -18.45 4.78 5.70
N LEU A 9 -17.17 4.82 5.32
CA LEU A 9 -16.23 5.86 5.71
C LEU A 9 -15.62 6.53 4.48
N MET A 10 -15.86 7.86 4.37
CA MET A 10 -15.37 8.72 3.30
C MET A 10 -14.56 9.88 3.90
N PRO A 11 -13.23 9.88 3.80
CA PRO A 11 -12.44 11.10 4.03
C PRO A 11 -12.61 12.04 2.84
N ASN A 12 -12.69 13.34 3.11
CA ASN A 12 -12.81 14.36 2.07
C ASN A 12 -11.89 15.55 2.35
N HIS A 13 -11.12 15.94 1.33
CA HIS A 13 -10.41 17.21 1.29
C HIS A 13 -10.32 17.71 -0.15
N ASN A 14 -10.96 18.85 -0.44
CA ASN A 14 -10.94 19.53 -1.74
C ASN A 14 -11.37 18.63 -2.92
N ALA A 15 -12.47 17.87 -2.76
CA ALA A 15 -13.03 17.03 -3.82
C ALA A 15 -14.39 17.54 -4.34
N GLY A 16 -14.68 18.83 -4.23
CA GLY A 16 -15.97 19.44 -4.59
C GLY A 16 -16.46 19.13 -6.00
N ARG A 17 -15.54 18.86 -6.93
CA ARG A 17 -15.87 18.44 -8.30
C ARG A 17 -16.52 17.04 -8.35
N PHE A 18 -16.13 16.13 -7.46
CA PHE A 18 -16.46 14.71 -7.57
C PHE A 18 -17.35 14.19 -6.45
N ILE A 19 -17.27 14.79 -5.25
CA ILE A 19 -17.88 14.29 -4.03
C ILE A 19 -19.40 14.06 -4.14
N SER A 20 -20.12 14.85 -4.95
CA SER A 20 -21.57 14.64 -5.15
C SER A 20 -21.86 13.26 -5.75
N MET A 21 -21.07 12.83 -6.73
CA MET A 21 -21.21 11.51 -7.36
C MET A 21 -20.82 10.40 -6.39
N ALA A 22 -19.76 10.61 -5.61
CA ALA A 22 -19.32 9.67 -4.60
C ALA A 22 -20.39 9.44 -3.54
N ILE A 23 -20.97 10.51 -2.96
CA ILE A 23 -22.07 10.43 -1.98
C ILE A 23 -23.26 9.69 -2.60
N GLN A 24 -23.71 10.11 -3.79
CA GLN A 24 -24.86 9.50 -4.47
C GLN A 24 -24.63 8.00 -4.68
N SER A 25 -23.44 7.58 -5.10
CA SER A 25 -23.10 6.17 -5.33
C SER A 25 -23.20 5.30 -4.06
N VAL A 26 -22.97 5.89 -2.88
CA VAL A 26 -23.21 5.22 -1.59
C VAL A 26 -24.69 5.14 -1.29
N LEU A 27 -25.45 6.21 -1.52
CA LEU A 27 -26.89 6.25 -1.25
C LEU A 27 -27.68 5.32 -2.18
N ASP A 28 -27.17 5.04 -3.38
CA ASP A 28 -27.74 4.14 -4.39
C ASP A 28 -27.40 2.66 -4.15
N GLN A 29 -26.73 2.31 -3.05
CA GLN A 29 -26.44 0.91 -2.75
C GLN A 29 -27.73 0.12 -2.47
N THR A 30 -27.78 -1.11 -2.98
CA THR A 30 -28.90 -2.06 -2.73
C THR A 30 -28.94 -2.57 -1.30
N PHE A 31 -27.84 -2.48 -0.57
CA PHE A 31 -27.73 -2.77 0.86
C PHE A 31 -28.02 -1.50 1.66
N ASP A 32 -28.91 -1.53 2.65
CA ASP A 32 -29.44 -0.36 3.36
C ASP A 32 -29.12 -0.29 4.87
N ASP A 33 -28.63 -1.37 5.50
CA ASP A 33 -28.29 -1.39 6.93
C ASP A 33 -26.89 -0.80 7.20
N TYR A 34 -26.71 0.49 6.87
CA TYR A 34 -25.45 1.21 7.08
C TYR A 34 -25.66 2.62 7.63
N GLU A 35 -24.61 3.15 8.27
CA GLU A 35 -24.39 4.58 8.48
C GLU A 35 -23.29 5.06 7.51
N PHE A 36 -23.34 6.34 7.16
CA PHE A 36 -22.37 6.94 6.26
C PHE A 36 -21.63 8.10 6.94
N ILE A 37 -20.37 7.88 7.29
CA ILE A 37 -19.51 8.84 7.98
C ILE A 37 -18.64 9.54 6.94
N ILE A 38 -18.85 10.84 6.78
CA ILE A 38 -18.03 11.70 5.94
C ILE A 38 -17.13 12.53 6.85
N VAL A 39 -15.81 12.41 6.70
CA VAL A 39 -14.86 13.23 7.45
C VAL A 39 -14.37 14.35 6.54
N GLU A 40 -14.89 15.55 6.79
CA GLU A 40 -14.53 16.76 6.06
C GLU A 40 -13.28 17.37 6.69
N ASP A 41 -12.13 17.22 6.00
CA ASP A 41 -10.79 17.55 6.47
C ASP A 41 -10.40 18.98 6.08
N ALA A 42 -11.15 19.97 6.58
CA ALA A 42 -10.92 21.41 6.40
C ALA A 42 -10.74 21.83 4.93
N SER A 43 -11.66 21.41 4.05
CA SER A 43 -11.66 21.80 2.63
C SER A 43 -11.80 23.32 2.46
N THR A 44 -11.15 23.84 1.43
CA THR A 44 -11.15 25.25 1.01
C THR A 44 -11.95 25.50 -0.26
N ASP A 45 -12.40 24.42 -0.93
CA ASP A 45 -13.28 24.47 -2.09
C ASP A 45 -14.76 24.36 -1.68
N ASN A 46 -15.67 24.11 -2.62
CA ASN A 46 -17.10 23.97 -2.36
C ASN A 46 -17.53 22.61 -1.79
N SER A 47 -16.61 21.74 -1.37
CA SER A 47 -16.93 20.40 -0.83
C SER A 47 -17.95 20.46 0.31
N LYS A 48 -17.79 21.42 1.25
CA LYS A 48 -18.68 21.59 2.40
C LYS A 48 -20.12 21.89 1.99
N ASP A 49 -20.29 22.77 0.99
CA ASP A 49 -21.63 23.15 0.49
C ASP A 49 -22.28 21.96 -0.23
N VAL A 50 -21.50 21.19 -0.98
CA VAL A 50 -21.99 19.98 -1.65
C VAL A 50 -22.43 18.94 -0.62
N ILE A 51 -21.61 18.65 0.39
CA ILE A 51 -21.96 17.70 1.47
C ILE A 51 -23.25 18.16 2.18
N ALA A 52 -23.37 19.45 2.51
CA ALA A 52 -24.53 20.02 3.20
C ALA A 52 -25.82 19.97 2.37
N SER A 53 -25.75 19.83 1.06
CA SER A 53 -26.91 19.69 0.17
C SER A 53 -27.59 18.33 0.23
N PHE A 54 -26.93 17.31 0.79
CA PHE A 54 -27.50 15.97 0.97
C PHE A 54 -28.25 15.87 2.30
N HIS A 55 -29.53 15.44 2.23
CA HIS A 55 -30.43 15.32 3.39
C HIS A 55 -30.86 13.86 3.55
N ASP A 56 -29.92 12.99 3.98
CA ASP A 56 -30.18 11.59 4.27
C ASP A 56 -29.79 11.31 5.74
N GLU A 57 -30.68 10.67 6.51
CA GLU A 57 -30.49 10.42 7.94
C GLU A 57 -29.30 9.48 8.26
N ARG A 58 -28.82 8.74 7.27
CA ARG A 58 -27.65 7.86 7.39
C ARG A 58 -26.33 8.63 7.35
N ILE A 59 -26.32 9.88 6.85
CA ILE A 59 -25.12 10.70 6.72
C ILE A 59 -24.77 11.36 8.06
N HIS A 60 -23.54 11.14 8.50
CA HIS A 60 -22.94 11.78 9.67
C HIS A 60 -21.65 12.47 9.26
N VAL A 61 -21.61 13.80 9.34
CA VAL A 61 -20.43 14.58 8.93
C VAL A 61 -19.60 14.94 10.15
N ILE A 62 -18.30 14.64 10.08
CA ILE A 62 -17.29 15.08 11.05
C ILE A 62 -16.49 16.20 10.39
N HIS A 63 -16.51 17.40 10.95
CA HIS A 63 -15.72 18.52 10.47
C HIS A 63 -14.44 18.64 11.29
N LEU A 64 -13.28 18.56 10.62
CA LEU A 64 -11.99 18.85 11.24
C LEU A 64 -11.68 20.35 11.12
N GLU A 65 -11.03 20.92 12.14
CA GLU A 65 -10.70 22.35 12.18
C GLU A 65 -9.59 22.74 11.22
N GLN A 66 -8.68 21.81 10.96
CA GLN A 66 -7.54 21.95 10.04
C GLN A 66 -7.35 20.69 9.23
N ASN A 67 -6.58 20.77 8.13
CA ASN A 67 -6.23 19.60 7.34
C ASN A 67 -5.28 18.67 8.11
N GLU A 68 -5.82 17.56 8.58
CA GLU A 68 -5.11 16.53 9.35
C GLU A 68 -4.56 15.40 8.45
N HIS A 69 -4.81 15.47 7.16
CA HIS A 69 -4.45 14.45 6.17
C HIS A 69 -5.17 13.10 6.35
N ILE A 70 -4.96 12.22 5.35
CA ILE A 70 -5.74 11.01 5.13
C ILE A 70 -5.84 10.07 6.35
N CYS A 71 -4.73 9.79 7.05
CA CYS A 71 -4.74 8.81 8.14
C CYS A 71 -5.47 9.31 9.38
N LEU A 72 -5.28 10.57 9.75
CA LEU A 72 -5.99 11.15 10.91
C LEU A 72 -7.47 11.32 10.59
N ALA A 73 -7.84 11.75 9.37
CA ALA A 73 -9.23 11.80 8.94
C ALA A 73 -9.89 10.41 8.98
N LEU A 74 -9.23 9.38 8.43
CA LEU A 74 -9.73 8.00 8.48
C LEU A 74 -9.87 7.50 9.92
N ASN A 75 -8.90 7.75 10.79
CA ASN A 75 -8.96 7.33 12.18
C ASN A 75 -10.05 8.08 12.97
N ALA A 76 -10.30 9.36 12.69
CA ALA A 76 -11.41 10.11 13.28
C ALA A 76 -12.77 9.46 12.93
N GLY A 77 -12.95 9.07 11.67
CA GLY A 77 -14.14 8.34 11.25
C GLY A 77 -14.25 6.95 11.86
N LEU A 78 -13.13 6.19 11.95
CA LEU A 78 -13.07 4.86 12.58
C LEU A 78 -13.46 4.90 14.07
N GLN A 79 -13.15 5.97 14.79
CA GLN A 79 -13.55 6.14 16.18
C GLN A 79 -15.06 6.27 16.33
N GLN A 80 -15.75 6.87 15.36
CA GLN A 80 -17.21 7.03 15.36
C GLN A 80 -17.95 5.83 14.76
N ALA A 81 -17.26 4.97 14.00
CA ALA A 81 -17.83 3.81 13.34
C ALA A 81 -18.48 2.84 14.34
N ARG A 82 -19.77 2.55 14.16
CA ARG A 82 -20.55 1.64 14.99
C ARG A 82 -20.81 0.29 14.33
N GLY A 83 -20.64 0.21 13.01
CA GLY A 83 -20.87 -0.99 12.22
C GLY A 83 -19.97 -2.16 12.62
N LYS A 84 -20.43 -3.39 12.38
CA LYS A 84 -19.61 -4.60 12.43
C LYS A 84 -18.51 -4.55 11.37
N TYR A 85 -18.79 -3.87 10.26
CA TYR A 85 -17.89 -3.68 9.13
C TYR A 85 -17.64 -2.20 8.88
N VAL A 86 -16.44 -1.89 8.41
CA VAL A 86 -16.09 -0.58 7.85
C VAL A 86 -15.87 -0.75 6.36
N ALA A 87 -16.61 0.00 5.56
CA ALA A 87 -16.48 0.06 4.11
C ALA A 87 -15.89 1.40 3.70
N ARG A 88 -14.78 1.39 2.98
CA ARG A 88 -14.05 2.61 2.64
C ARG A 88 -14.35 3.05 1.20
N ILE A 89 -14.55 4.36 0.99
CA ILE A 89 -14.66 5.00 -0.32
C ILE A 89 -13.85 6.30 -0.32
N ASP A 90 -13.24 6.67 -1.48
CA ASP A 90 -12.67 8.00 -1.70
C ASP A 90 -13.74 8.97 -2.20
N SER A 91 -13.58 10.26 -1.90
CA SER A 91 -14.53 11.30 -2.29
C SER A 91 -14.51 11.63 -3.79
N ASP A 92 -13.62 11.02 -4.57
CA ASP A 92 -13.54 11.14 -6.03
C ASP A 92 -13.89 9.83 -6.78
N ASP A 93 -14.22 8.74 -6.05
CA ASP A 93 -14.61 7.44 -6.60
C ASP A 93 -16.12 7.21 -6.60
N CYS A 94 -16.58 6.17 -7.28
CA CYS A 94 -18.00 5.80 -7.28
C CYS A 94 -18.18 4.28 -7.12
N TRP A 95 -19.07 3.86 -6.21
CA TRP A 95 -19.44 2.46 -6.09
C TRP A 95 -20.52 2.03 -7.08
N LEU A 96 -20.51 0.77 -7.50
CA LEU A 96 -21.62 0.19 -8.25
C LEU A 96 -22.68 -0.34 -7.26
N PRO A 97 -23.97 -0.40 -7.63
CA PRO A 97 -25.08 -0.60 -6.68
C PRO A 97 -25.01 -1.82 -5.78
N ASN A 98 -24.41 -2.92 -6.24
CA ASN A 98 -24.38 -4.20 -5.51
C ASN A 98 -23.10 -4.44 -4.69
N LYS A 99 -22.22 -3.43 -4.60
CA LYS A 99 -20.90 -3.60 -3.97
C LYS A 99 -21.01 -4.03 -2.50
N LEU A 100 -21.72 -3.26 -1.70
CA LEU A 100 -21.88 -3.56 -0.27
C LEU A 100 -22.54 -4.92 -0.06
N GLN A 101 -23.66 -5.20 -0.74
CA GLN A 101 -24.38 -6.46 -0.58
C GLN A 101 -23.45 -7.66 -0.80
N LYS A 102 -22.72 -7.69 -1.92
CA LYS A 102 -21.84 -8.83 -2.27
C LYS A 102 -20.68 -9.01 -1.30
N GLN A 103 -20.05 -7.91 -0.88
CA GLN A 103 -18.93 -8.01 0.07
C GLN A 103 -19.41 -8.42 1.47
N ILE A 104 -20.56 -7.91 1.93
CA ILE A 104 -21.11 -8.28 3.24
C ILE A 104 -21.57 -9.75 3.23
N ASP A 105 -22.26 -10.21 2.18
CA ASP A 105 -22.64 -11.61 2.05
C ASP A 105 -21.43 -12.55 2.14
N TYR A 106 -20.32 -12.18 1.47
CA TYR A 106 -19.09 -12.95 1.55
C TYR A 106 -18.51 -12.95 2.98
N MET A 107 -18.39 -11.78 3.61
CA MET A 107 -17.79 -11.65 4.94
C MET A 107 -18.63 -12.30 6.04
N GLU A 108 -19.96 -12.31 5.92
CA GLU A 108 -20.84 -13.03 6.86
C GLU A 108 -20.67 -14.55 6.72
N ALA A 109 -20.46 -15.05 5.49
CA ALA A 109 -20.23 -16.48 5.24
C ALA A 109 -18.80 -16.94 5.62
N HIS A 110 -17.83 -16.03 5.76
CA HIS A 110 -16.41 -16.34 6.00
C HIS A 110 -15.88 -15.59 7.24
N PRO A 111 -16.08 -16.13 8.46
CA PRO A 111 -15.71 -15.44 9.70
C PRO A 111 -14.21 -15.16 9.86
N THR A 112 -13.33 -15.91 9.22
CA THR A 112 -11.87 -15.74 9.26
C THR A 112 -11.38 -14.62 8.32
N CYS A 113 -12.24 -14.15 7.40
CA CYS A 113 -11.88 -13.07 6.47
C CYS A 113 -11.89 -11.73 7.20
N GLY A 114 -10.72 -11.10 7.30
CA GLY A 114 -10.54 -9.78 7.93
C GLY A 114 -10.89 -8.62 7.01
N ALA A 115 -10.66 -8.78 5.70
CA ALA A 115 -10.94 -7.76 4.69
C ALA A 115 -11.31 -8.35 3.34
N THR A 116 -12.23 -7.70 2.63
CA THR A 116 -12.55 -7.99 1.22
C THR A 116 -12.28 -6.78 0.35
N PHE A 117 -11.90 -7.06 -0.89
CA PHE A 117 -11.66 -6.10 -1.96
C PHE A 117 -12.46 -6.49 -3.19
N THR A 118 -12.51 -5.61 -4.20
CA THR A 118 -13.11 -5.91 -5.49
C THR A 118 -12.17 -5.51 -6.61
N TRP A 119 -12.36 -6.05 -7.80
CA TRP A 119 -11.86 -5.41 -9.00
C TRP A 119 -12.52 -4.06 -9.18
N VAL A 120 -11.94 -3.23 -10.04
CA VAL A 120 -12.43 -1.88 -10.30
C VAL A 120 -12.45 -1.60 -11.80
N ASN A 121 -13.36 -0.72 -12.23
CA ASN A 121 -13.20 -0.01 -13.48
C ASN A 121 -12.33 1.21 -13.21
N VAL A 122 -11.38 1.52 -14.06
CA VAL A 122 -10.59 2.74 -13.94
C VAL A 122 -11.19 3.80 -14.87
N ILE A 123 -11.51 4.99 -14.33
CA ILE A 123 -12.10 6.10 -15.06
C ILE A 123 -11.23 7.35 -14.95
N ASP A 124 -11.34 8.26 -15.93
CA ASP A 124 -10.71 9.58 -15.89
C ASP A 124 -11.58 10.64 -15.18
N GLU A 125 -11.16 11.90 -15.26
CA GLU A 125 -11.84 13.05 -14.67
C GLU A 125 -13.24 13.30 -15.24
N ASP A 126 -13.51 12.82 -16.45
CA ASP A 126 -14.78 12.99 -17.16
C ASP A 126 -15.64 11.71 -17.15
N ASN A 127 -15.29 10.74 -16.28
CA ASN A 127 -15.96 9.44 -16.12
C ASN A 127 -15.82 8.49 -17.33
N ARG A 128 -14.91 8.76 -18.26
CA ARG A 128 -14.60 7.85 -19.34
C ARG A 128 -13.77 6.69 -18.82
N GLN A 129 -14.14 5.46 -19.14
CA GLN A 129 -13.36 4.28 -18.77
C GLN A 129 -12.00 4.27 -19.49
N LEU A 130 -10.94 4.05 -18.72
CA LEU A 130 -9.57 3.97 -19.22
C LEU A 130 -9.22 2.52 -19.60
N THR A 131 -8.36 2.39 -20.59
CA THR A 131 -7.77 1.12 -21.02
C THR A 131 -6.42 0.88 -20.32
N ALA A 132 -5.91 -0.36 -20.41
CA ALA A 132 -4.58 -0.71 -19.89
C ALA A 132 -3.42 0.04 -20.57
N ALA A 133 -3.63 0.62 -21.75
CA ALA A 133 -2.65 1.47 -22.42
C ALA A 133 -2.62 2.90 -21.86
N GLU A 134 -3.71 3.33 -21.21
CA GLU A 134 -3.88 4.69 -20.66
C GLU A 134 -3.57 4.75 -19.16
N SER A 135 -3.75 3.64 -18.44
CA SER A 135 -3.48 3.57 -17.00
C SER A 135 -3.03 2.18 -16.56
N ASP A 136 -1.89 2.13 -15.86
CA ASP A 136 -1.37 0.89 -15.26
C ASP A 136 -2.31 0.32 -14.18
N PHE A 137 -3.16 1.16 -13.56
CA PHE A 137 -4.12 0.74 -12.54
C PHE A 137 -5.17 -0.23 -13.07
N VAL A 138 -5.48 -0.21 -14.38
CA VAL A 138 -6.42 -1.16 -15.01
C VAL A 138 -5.98 -2.61 -14.78
N ASN A 139 -4.68 -2.89 -14.88
CA ASN A 139 -4.14 -4.24 -14.65
C ASN A 139 -3.76 -4.48 -13.18
N LEU A 140 -3.34 -3.42 -12.47
CA LEU A 140 -2.83 -3.51 -11.11
C LEU A 140 -3.87 -4.11 -10.14
N PHE A 141 -5.14 -3.70 -10.27
CA PHE A 141 -6.21 -4.09 -9.36
C PHE A 141 -7.00 -5.34 -9.82
N HIS A 142 -6.69 -5.90 -11.00
CA HIS A 142 -7.36 -7.09 -11.53
C HIS A 142 -6.55 -8.36 -11.21
N VAL A 143 -6.31 -8.62 -9.94
CA VAL A 143 -5.53 -9.76 -9.47
C VAL A 143 -6.43 -10.88 -8.93
N GLN A 144 -5.89 -12.11 -8.90
CA GLN A 144 -6.56 -13.28 -8.36
C GLN A 144 -6.37 -13.40 -6.85
N ASN A 145 -7.24 -14.16 -6.20
CA ASN A 145 -7.11 -14.51 -4.79
C ASN A 145 -5.85 -15.34 -4.54
N ARG A 146 -5.36 -15.21 -3.32
CA ARG A 146 -4.22 -15.95 -2.77
C ARG A 146 -4.59 -16.43 -1.38
N THR A 147 -3.92 -17.46 -0.89
CA THR A 147 -3.98 -17.83 0.53
C THR A 147 -3.36 -16.72 1.38
N ARG A 148 -3.56 -16.77 2.70
CA ARG A 148 -2.95 -15.81 3.63
C ARG A 148 -1.43 -15.76 3.49
N GLU A 149 -0.79 -16.93 3.41
CA GLU A 149 0.65 -17.09 3.24
C GLU A 149 1.14 -16.51 1.91
N GLU A 150 0.42 -16.80 0.83
CA GLU A 150 0.74 -16.25 -0.50
C GLU A 150 0.55 -14.72 -0.56
N TRP A 151 -0.43 -14.16 0.19
CA TRP A 151 -0.58 -12.71 0.29
C TRP A 151 0.60 -12.06 1.03
N ILE A 152 1.03 -12.64 2.16
CA ILE A 152 2.19 -12.15 2.93
C ILE A 152 3.45 -12.19 2.05
N ASN A 153 3.71 -13.30 1.36
CA ASN A 153 4.83 -13.45 0.44
C ASN A 153 4.75 -12.42 -0.71
N HIS A 154 3.56 -12.29 -1.33
CA HIS A 154 3.34 -11.32 -2.40
C HIS A 154 3.62 -9.88 -1.96
N PHE A 155 3.11 -9.48 -0.78
CA PHE A 155 3.34 -8.14 -0.25
C PHE A 155 4.82 -7.84 -0.01
N PHE A 156 5.57 -8.83 0.45
CA PHE A 156 7.01 -8.67 0.63
C PHE A 156 7.74 -8.46 -0.71
N HIS A 157 7.45 -9.27 -1.72
CA HIS A 157 8.20 -9.27 -2.98
C HIS A 157 7.68 -8.29 -4.03
N LYS A 158 6.38 -7.95 -4.03
CA LYS A 158 5.71 -7.22 -5.12
C LYS A 158 4.99 -5.95 -4.68
N GLY A 159 4.75 -5.76 -3.36
CA GLY A 159 3.99 -4.62 -2.85
C GLY A 159 2.48 -4.79 -2.94
N SER A 160 1.74 -3.66 -2.82
CA SER A 160 0.29 -3.65 -2.87
C SER A 160 -0.24 -3.72 -4.30
N CYS A 161 -1.30 -4.49 -4.47
CA CYS A 161 -2.12 -4.55 -5.68
C CYS A 161 -3.62 -4.51 -5.33
N LEU A 162 -3.95 -4.06 -4.12
CA LEU A 162 -5.32 -3.97 -3.61
C LEU A 162 -5.79 -2.52 -3.65
N CYS A 163 -6.96 -2.28 -4.23
CA CYS A 163 -7.54 -0.95 -4.37
C CYS A 163 -8.14 -0.51 -3.03
N HIS A 164 -7.58 0.52 -2.41
CA HIS A 164 -8.00 1.00 -1.09
C HIS A 164 -9.49 1.35 -1.00
N PRO A 165 -10.09 2.15 -1.91
CA PRO A 165 -11.51 2.49 -1.86
C PRO A 165 -12.47 1.32 -2.16
N SER A 166 -11.94 0.14 -2.52
CA SER A 166 -12.75 -1.06 -2.67
C SER A 166 -12.94 -1.83 -1.36
N ALA A 167 -12.15 -1.52 -0.32
CA ALA A 167 -12.07 -2.32 0.90
C ALA A 167 -13.37 -2.31 1.73
N VAL A 168 -13.74 -3.50 2.22
CA VAL A 168 -14.64 -3.70 3.36
C VAL A 168 -13.88 -4.53 4.39
N MET A 169 -13.82 -4.07 5.63
CA MET A 169 -12.99 -4.65 6.70
C MET A 169 -13.85 -4.93 7.93
N ARG A 170 -13.49 -5.93 8.74
CA ARG A 170 -14.07 -6.09 10.07
C ARG A 170 -13.62 -4.96 10.99
N THR A 171 -14.54 -4.29 11.63
CA THR A 171 -14.25 -3.16 12.53
C THR A 171 -13.39 -3.57 13.73
N ASP A 172 -13.64 -4.75 14.30
CA ASP A 172 -12.84 -5.32 15.39
C ASP A 172 -11.40 -5.60 14.95
N VAL A 173 -11.20 -6.18 13.77
CA VAL A 173 -9.85 -6.41 13.19
C VAL A 173 -9.11 -5.08 13.00
N VAL A 174 -9.76 -4.07 12.40
CA VAL A 174 -9.13 -2.75 12.21
C VAL A 174 -8.75 -2.11 13.55
N ARG A 175 -9.57 -2.28 14.58
CA ARG A 175 -9.28 -1.78 15.94
C ARG A 175 -8.17 -2.57 16.62
N GLU A 176 -8.16 -3.89 16.49
CA GLU A 176 -7.12 -4.78 17.03
C GLU A 176 -5.73 -4.39 16.52
N ILE A 177 -5.60 -4.14 15.23
CA ILE A 177 -4.33 -3.71 14.62
C ILE A 177 -4.02 -2.22 14.83
N GLY A 178 -4.87 -1.45 15.54
CA GLY A 178 -4.65 -0.05 15.90
C GLY A 178 -4.95 0.98 14.81
N GLY A 179 -5.78 0.64 13.80
CA GLY A 179 -6.18 1.56 12.74
C GLY A 179 -5.06 1.95 11.78
N TYR A 180 -5.18 3.10 11.13
CA TYR A 180 -4.16 3.66 10.24
C TYR A 180 -3.02 4.30 11.04
N ARG A 181 -1.77 4.11 10.60
CA ARG A 181 -0.62 4.77 11.22
C ARG A 181 -0.54 6.23 10.77
N ASN A 182 -0.72 7.16 11.71
CA ASN A 182 -0.85 8.60 11.44
C ASN A 182 0.33 9.24 10.69
N VAL A 183 1.50 8.61 10.71
CA VAL A 183 2.71 9.13 10.06
C VAL A 183 2.85 8.70 8.60
N LEU A 184 1.94 7.86 8.10
CA LEU A 184 1.95 7.39 6.72
C LEU A 184 0.96 8.21 5.88
N VAL A 185 1.34 8.52 4.64
CA VAL A 185 0.50 9.26 3.69
C VAL A 185 0.45 8.59 2.32
N GLN A 186 1.53 7.88 1.94
CA GLN A 186 1.66 7.29 0.61
C GLN A 186 1.37 5.78 0.58
N ILE A 187 1.65 5.09 1.67
CA ILE A 187 1.50 3.62 1.76
C ILE A 187 0.69 3.18 2.99
N GLN A 188 -0.18 4.06 3.48
CA GLN A 188 -1.03 3.80 4.65
C GLN A 188 -1.96 2.60 4.47
N ASP A 189 -2.44 2.41 3.27
CA ASP A 189 -3.27 1.27 2.86
C ASP A 189 -2.45 -0.01 2.81
N PHE A 190 -1.29 0.02 2.17
CA PHE A 190 -0.38 -1.14 2.10
C PHE A 190 0.06 -1.61 3.50
N ASP A 191 0.42 -0.69 4.39
CA ASP A 191 0.71 -1.01 5.80
C ASP A 191 -0.49 -1.68 6.49
N MET A 192 -1.71 -1.20 6.24
CA MET A 192 -2.94 -1.79 6.77
C MET A 192 -3.12 -3.23 6.25
N TRP A 193 -2.97 -3.46 4.95
CA TRP A 193 -3.16 -4.78 4.34
C TRP A 193 -2.15 -5.80 4.86
N MET A 194 -0.89 -5.42 5.02
CA MET A 194 0.13 -6.29 5.60
C MET A 194 -0.21 -6.70 7.04
N ARG A 195 -0.68 -5.75 7.87
CA ARG A 195 -1.07 -6.05 9.27
C ARG A 195 -2.31 -6.94 9.34
N ILE A 196 -3.29 -6.72 8.47
CA ILE A 196 -4.47 -7.61 8.37
C ILE A 196 -4.06 -8.99 7.90
N ALA A 197 -3.28 -9.11 6.81
CA ALA A 197 -2.89 -10.41 6.24
C ALA A 197 -2.05 -11.27 7.20
N LYS A 198 -1.30 -10.66 8.11
CA LYS A 198 -0.56 -11.41 9.14
C LYS A 198 -1.46 -12.15 10.13
N LEU A 199 -2.71 -11.72 10.31
CA LEU A 199 -3.63 -12.25 11.31
C LEU A 199 -4.88 -12.90 10.71
N TYR A 200 -5.35 -12.42 9.55
CA TYR A 200 -6.64 -12.76 8.95
C TYR A 200 -6.53 -13.01 7.45
N ASP A 201 -7.49 -13.74 6.91
CA ASP A 201 -7.61 -13.93 5.46
C ASP A 201 -8.01 -12.62 4.77
N ILE A 202 -7.55 -12.45 3.54
CA ILE A 202 -7.96 -11.40 2.62
C ILE A 202 -8.61 -12.03 1.40
N HIS A 203 -9.74 -11.48 0.94
CA HIS A 203 -10.43 -11.98 -0.23
C HIS A 203 -10.76 -10.88 -1.24
N ILE A 204 -10.65 -11.21 -2.54
CA ILE A 204 -11.02 -10.32 -3.63
C ILE A 204 -12.25 -10.92 -4.34
N LEU A 205 -13.32 -10.12 -4.41
CA LEU A 205 -14.41 -10.42 -5.34
C LEU A 205 -13.92 -10.05 -6.74
N THR A 206 -13.77 -11.07 -7.60
CA THR A 206 -13.16 -10.94 -8.93
C THR A 206 -14.14 -10.38 -9.97
N GLU A 207 -14.82 -9.31 -9.59
CA GLU A 207 -15.70 -8.53 -10.45
C GLU A 207 -15.54 -7.02 -10.14
N PRO A 208 -15.66 -6.14 -11.14
CA PRO A 208 -15.60 -4.69 -10.92
C PRO A 208 -16.89 -4.27 -10.22
N LEU A 209 -16.76 -3.78 -8.99
CA LEU A 209 -17.88 -3.28 -8.17
C LEU A 209 -17.75 -1.80 -7.82
N MET A 210 -16.75 -1.12 -8.38
CA MET A 210 -16.61 0.34 -8.28
C MET A 210 -15.86 0.91 -9.48
N ASN A 211 -15.98 2.21 -9.65
CA ASN A 211 -15.22 3.03 -10.57
C ASN A 211 -14.14 3.77 -9.76
N TYR A 212 -12.87 3.45 -9.99
CA TYR A 212 -11.70 4.12 -9.42
C TYR A 212 -11.27 5.26 -10.33
N ARG A 213 -11.17 6.48 -9.80
CA ARG A 213 -10.78 7.65 -10.58
C ARG A 213 -9.28 7.85 -10.59
N HIS A 214 -8.72 7.84 -11.81
CA HIS A 214 -7.32 8.18 -12.05
C HIS A 214 -7.24 9.52 -12.78
N CYS A 215 -6.92 10.59 -12.05
CA CYS A 215 -6.75 11.93 -12.63
C CYS A 215 -5.44 12.00 -13.42
N LEU A 216 -5.53 12.01 -14.74
CA LEU A 216 -4.37 12.03 -15.65
C LEU A 216 -3.60 13.35 -15.58
N ALA A 217 -4.29 14.47 -15.26
CA ALA A 217 -3.67 15.80 -15.13
C ALA A 217 -2.90 16.02 -13.83
N GLY A 218 -2.90 15.01 -12.91
CA GLY A 218 -2.36 15.15 -11.56
C GLY A 218 -3.42 15.77 -10.62
N GLY A 219 -3.37 15.40 -9.34
CA GLY A 219 -4.36 15.85 -8.33
C GLY A 219 -4.58 14.80 -7.25
N ASN A 220 -4.28 13.56 -7.56
CA ASN A 220 -4.33 12.49 -6.57
C ASN A 220 -3.17 12.64 -5.56
N VAL A 221 -3.40 12.28 -4.32
CA VAL A 221 -2.37 12.25 -3.25
C VAL A 221 -1.18 11.39 -3.68
N SER A 222 -1.41 10.37 -4.50
CA SER A 222 -0.41 9.47 -5.08
C SER A 222 0.31 10.03 -6.31
N ALA A 223 0.02 11.27 -6.74
CA ALA A 223 0.66 11.87 -7.92
C ALA A 223 2.19 11.86 -7.81
N ILE A 224 2.87 11.38 -8.85
CA ILE A 224 4.32 11.20 -8.85
C ILE A 224 5.02 12.57 -8.96
N ASN A 225 5.63 12.98 -7.85
CA ASN A 225 6.55 14.12 -7.79
C ASN A 225 7.69 13.80 -6.82
N MET A 226 8.69 14.69 -6.73
CA MET A 226 9.88 14.44 -5.91
C MET A 226 9.55 14.30 -4.42
N ALA A 227 8.61 15.09 -3.90
CA ALA A 227 8.23 15.03 -2.48
C ALA A 227 7.49 13.72 -2.16
N THR A 228 6.55 13.29 -3.02
CA THR A 228 5.84 12.01 -2.85
C THR A 228 6.78 10.82 -2.99
N GLN A 229 7.74 10.84 -3.92
CA GLN A 229 8.74 9.77 -4.07
C GLN A 229 9.64 9.64 -2.83
N ARG A 230 10.16 10.76 -2.31
CA ARG A 230 10.97 10.77 -1.08
C ARG A 230 10.18 10.23 0.11
N ARG A 231 8.93 10.68 0.25
CA ARG A 231 8.04 10.22 1.32
C ARG A 231 7.76 8.74 1.21
N THR A 232 7.39 8.24 0.01
CA THR A 232 7.18 6.82 -0.24
C THR A 232 8.41 5.99 0.13
N THR A 233 9.62 6.43 -0.26
CA THR A 233 10.87 5.74 0.09
C THR A 233 11.08 5.68 1.60
N TYR A 234 10.84 6.79 2.32
CA TYR A 234 10.94 6.82 3.77
C TYR A 234 9.88 5.94 4.46
N GLU A 235 8.64 6.00 3.99
CA GLU A 235 7.55 5.18 4.52
C GLU A 235 7.81 3.69 4.27
N MET A 236 8.28 3.32 3.07
CA MET A 236 8.71 1.96 2.75
C MET A 236 9.86 1.49 3.65
N TYR A 237 10.86 2.35 3.90
CA TYR A 237 11.91 2.06 4.86
C TYR A 237 11.34 1.71 6.23
N ARG A 238 10.41 2.53 6.77
CA ARG A 238 9.80 2.30 8.07
C ARG A 238 8.98 1.02 8.15
N VAL A 239 8.24 0.70 7.11
CA VAL A 239 7.26 -0.40 7.11
C VAL A 239 7.92 -1.71 6.72
N MET A 240 8.63 -1.73 5.60
CA MET A 240 9.21 -2.96 5.05
C MET A 240 10.44 -3.44 5.84
N GLY A 241 11.21 -2.54 6.43
CA GLY A 241 12.33 -2.92 7.28
C GLY A 241 11.92 -3.72 8.51
N ARG A 242 10.67 -3.56 8.95
CA ARG A 242 10.06 -4.27 10.09
C ARG A 242 9.05 -5.32 9.65
N PHE A 243 9.08 -5.72 8.40
CA PHE A 243 8.08 -6.64 7.83
C PHE A 243 7.97 -7.94 8.62
N PHE A 244 9.08 -8.50 9.10
CA PHE A 244 9.12 -9.76 9.81
C PHE A 244 8.96 -9.65 11.33
N ASP A 245 8.95 -8.44 11.92
CA ASP A 245 8.98 -8.26 13.37
C ASP A 245 7.76 -8.89 14.07
N ASP A 246 6.57 -8.77 13.46
CA ASP A 246 5.30 -9.28 14.00
C ASP A 246 4.88 -10.63 13.35
N LEU A 247 5.79 -11.32 12.69
CA LEU A 247 5.51 -12.61 12.05
C LEU A 247 6.11 -13.74 12.90
N SER A 248 5.27 -14.70 13.33
CA SER A 248 5.73 -15.88 14.05
C SER A 248 6.72 -16.69 13.21
N ASP A 249 7.60 -17.46 13.86
CA ASP A 249 8.53 -18.34 13.15
C ASP A 249 7.80 -19.38 12.31
N GLU A 250 6.67 -19.91 12.80
CA GLU A 250 5.82 -20.85 12.06
C GLU A 250 5.24 -20.20 10.77
N ASP A 251 4.67 -19.00 10.90
CA ASP A 251 4.15 -18.27 9.73
C ASP A 251 5.27 -17.86 8.78
N PHE A 252 6.44 -17.47 9.29
CA PHE A 252 7.60 -17.17 8.45
C PHE A 252 8.03 -18.38 7.61
N VAL A 253 8.10 -19.56 8.22
CA VAL A 253 8.39 -20.82 7.50
C VAL A 253 7.30 -21.13 6.47
N ARG A 254 6.02 -20.99 6.82
CA ARG A 254 4.91 -21.22 5.88
C ARG A 254 4.96 -20.28 4.68
N CYS A 255 5.23 -18.99 4.91
CA CYS A 255 5.22 -17.98 3.87
C CYS A 255 6.48 -18.01 2.98
N PHE A 256 7.65 -18.30 3.55
CA PHE A 256 8.94 -18.06 2.91
C PHE A 256 9.87 -19.29 2.88
N GLY A 257 9.54 -20.36 3.59
CA GLY A 257 10.44 -21.53 3.76
C GLY A 257 10.92 -22.15 2.46
N HIS A 258 10.14 -22.07 1.40
CA HIS A 258 10.51 -22.56 0.06
C HIS A 258 11.57 -21.70 -0.64
N GLU A 259 11.88 -20.51 -0.11
CA GLU A 259 12.86 -19.56 -0.62
C GLU A 259 14.11 -19.46 0.27
N PHE A 260 14.17 -20.19 1.40
CA PHE A 260 15.28 -20.10 2.35
C PHE A 260 16.63 -20.42 1.70
N LYS A 261 17.66 -19.66 2.05
CA LYS A 261 19.03 -19.95 1.63
C LYS A 261 19.53 -21.28 2.25
N ASN A 262 19.09 -21.58 3.48
CA ASN A 262 19.26 -22.89 4.08
C ASN A 262 17.89 -23.60 4.12
N PRO A 263 17.58 -24.52 3.18
CA PRO A 263 16.26 -25.17 3.12
C PRO A 263 15.89 -26.01 4.38
N ASN A 264 16.85 -26.25 5.26
CA ASN A 264 16.66 -27.00 6.52
C ASN A 264 16.61 -26.07 7.75
N ALA A 265 16.56 -24.75 7.58
CA ALA A 265 16.45 -23.82 8.69
C ALA A 265 15.15 -24.06 9.46
N SER A 266 15.28 -24.26 10.77
CA SER A 266 14.15 -24.61 11.64
C SER A 266 14.27 -24.07 13.07
N THR A 267 15.47 -23.74 13.54
CA THR A 267 15.64 -23.10 14.85
C THR A 267 15.40 -21.60 14.75
N HIS A 268 15.03 -20.98 15.87
CA HIS A 268 14.79 -19.54 15.94
C HIS A 268 15.98 -18.73 15.40
N GLU A 269 17.20 -19.12 15.77
CA GLU A 269 18.45 -18.47 15.37
C GLU A 269 18.70 -18.61 13.86
N GLU A 270 18.40 -19.77 13.27
CA GLU A 270 18.47 -19.98 11.82
C GLU A 270 17.44 -19.11 11.10
N LEU A 271 16.20 -19.01 11.63
CA LEU A 271 15.16 -18.18 11.05
C LEU A 271 15.46 -16.68 11.16
N LEU A 272 16.14 -16.24 12.24
CA LEU A 272 16.66 -14.87 12.31
C LEU A 272 17.70 -14.59 11.22
N CYS A 273 18.58 -15.55 10.93
CA CYS A 273 19.52 -15.43 9.80
C CYS A 273 18.77 -15.30 8.48
N GLU A 274 17.77 -16.14 8.20
CA GLU A 274 16.97 -16.06 7.00
C GLU A 274 16.24 -14.71 6.88
N LYS A 275 15.59 -14.23 7.96
CA LYS A 275 14.92 -12.92 7.99
C LYS A 275 15.87 -11.78 7.62
N ALA A 276 17.10 -11.79 8.12
CA ALA A 276 18.11 -10.80 7.76
C ALA A 276 18.50 -10.88 6.28
N LEU A 277 18.67 -12.10 5.74
CA LEU A 277 19.03 -12.33 4.34
C LEU A 277 17.92 -11.89 3.38
N PHE A 278 16.64 -12.15 3.71
CA PHE A 278 15.50 -11.65 2.91
C PHE A 278 15.51 -10.13 2.81
N LEU A 279 15.82 -9.41 3.90
CA LEU A 279 15.89 -7.94 3.88
C LEU A 279 17.09 -7.41 3.06
N LEU A 280 18.13 -8.21 2.87
CA LEU A 280 19.28 -7.85 2.05
C LEU A 280 19.03 -8.09 0.55
N ASP A 281 18.15 -9.02 0.20
CA ASP A 281 17.83 -9.32 -1.19
C ASP A 281 17.07 -8.15 -1.85
N PRO A 282 17.31 -7.88 -3.13
CA PRO A 282 16.61 -6.83 -3.85
C PRO A 282 15.14 -7.22 -4.07
N ILE A 283 14.24 -6.55 -3.36
CA ILE A 283 12.79 -6.61 -3.55
C ILE A 283 12.30 -5.35 -4.26
N PHE A 284 10.99 -5.25 -4.51
CA PHE A 284 10.40 -4.12 -5.24
C PHE A 284 10.75 -2.73 -4.65
N CYS A 285 10.95 -2.63 -3.31
CA CYS A 285 11.36 -1.39 -2.64
C CYS A 285 12.89 -1.26 -2.46
N GLY A 286 13.67 -2.19 -3.01
CA GLY A 286 15.13 -2.15 -3.19
C GLY A 286 15.93 -1.71 -1.97
N HIS A 287 16.45 -0.48 -2.01
CA HIS A 287 17.33 0.04 -0.95
C HIS A 287 16.66 0.25 0.41
N ALA A 288 15.31 0.36 0.46
CA ALA A 288 14.63 0.66 1.71
C ALA A 288 14.76 -0.44 2.77
N THR A 289 14.84 -1.71 2.38
CA THR A 289 14.98 -2.84 3.32
C THR A 289 16.42 -3.19 3.62
N LYS A 290 17.34 -2.90 2.70
CA LYS A 290 18.73 -3.34 2.77
C LYS A 290 19.46 -2.83 4.01
N LEU A 291 19.21 -1.58 4.41
CA LEU A 291 19.81 -1.02 5.63
C LEU A 291 19.36 -1.79 6.89
N PHE A 292 18.08 -2.14 6.99
CA PHE A 292 17.60 -2.99 8.08
C PHE A 292 18.19 -4.39 8.04
N GLY A 293 18.32 -4.96 6.84
CA GLY A 293 19.01 -6.24 6.66
C GLY A 293 20.46 -6.19 7.12
N MET A 294 21.16 -5.09 6.84
CA MET A 294 22.53 -4.87 7.31
C MET A 294 22.60 -4.70 8.83
N GLU A 295 21.69 -3.94 9.46
CA GLU A 295 21.60 -3.82 10.91
C GLU A 295 21.38 -5.19 11.55
N LYS A 296 20.35 -5.93 11.09
CA LYS A 296 20.09 -7.29 11.61
C LYS A 296 21.28 -8.24 11.39
N LEU A 297 21.95 -8.17 10.24
CA LEU A 297 23.13 -8.99 9.99
C LEU A 297 24.31 -8.61 10.90
N ALA A 298 24.49 -7.33 11.22
CA ALA A 298 25.50 -6.88 12.18
C ALA A 298 25.23 -7.47 13.57
N ASP A 299 23.99 -7.34 14.07
CA ASP A 299 23.57 -7.89 15.36
C ASP A 299 23.81 -9.42 15.43
N LEU A 300 23.51 -10.14 14.35
CA LEU A 300 23.73 -11.59 14.25
C LEU A 300 25.22 -11.95 14.21
N LEU A 301 26.08 -11.12 13.62
CA LEU A 301 27.52 -11.32 13.60
C LEU A 301 28.20 -10.99 14.94
N ASP A 302 27.61 -10.10 15.75
CA ASP A 302 28.09 -9.77 17.09
C ASP A 302 27.75 -10.86 18.11
N ASN A 303 26.67 -11.62 17.90
CA ASN A 303 26.31 -12.78 18.74
C ASN A 303 27.12 -14.02 18.31
N GLU A 304 27.69 -14.78 19.26
CA GLU A 304 28.55 -15.92 18.97
C GLU A 304 27.82 -17.08 18.29
N GLU A 305 26.63 -17.43 18.76
CA GLU A 305 25.84 -18.54 18.25
C GLU A 305 25.41 -18.29 16.79
N THR A 306 24.77 -17.17 16.53
CA THR A 306 24.30 -16.81 15.18
C THR A 306 25.47 -16.53 14.21
N ARG A 307 26.60 -16.02 14.71
CA ARG A 307 27.83 -15.87 13.92
C ARG A 307 28.37 -17.21 13.45
N LEU A 308 28.36 -18.24 14.32
CA LEU A 308 28.76 -19.59 13.94
C LEU A 308 27.80 -20.20 12.92
N LEU A 309 26.49 -20.02 13.10
CA LEU A 309 25.46 -20.44 12.13
C LEU A 309 25.64 -19.77 10.79
N LEU A 310 25.80 -18.44 10.74
CA LEU A 310 26.04 -17.67 9.52
C LEU A 310 27.26 -18.21 8.76
N ARG A 311 28.35 -18.49 9.48
CA ARG A 311 29.57 -19.06 8.87
C ARG A 311 29.37 -20.47 8.35
N GLN A 312 28.75 -21.36 9.13
CA GLN A 312 28.67 -22.80 8.85
C GLN A 312 27.57 -23.12 7.82
N LYS A 313 26.42 -22.45 7.91
CA LYS A 313 25.22 -22.75 7.11
C LYS A 313 25.10 -21.86 5.88
N TYR A 314 25.59 -20.61 5.96
CA TYR A 314 25.41 -19.60 4.90
C TYR A 314 26.72 -19.13 4.27
N GLY A 315 27.88 -19.51 4.82
CA GLY A 315 29.17 -19.06 4.32
C GLY A 315 29.44 -17.56 4.56
N ILE A 316 28.67 -16.93 5.47
CA ILE A 316 28.75 -15.49 5.75
C ILE A 316 29.66 -15.24 6.93
N THR A 317 30.61 -14.33 6.76
CA THR A 317 31.61 -13.93 7.75
C THR A 317 31.61 -12.41 7.94
N GLN A 318 32.31 -11.91 8.96
CA GLN A 318 32.54 -10.47 9.13
C GLN A 318 33.17 -9.83 7.88
N MET A 319 34.02 -10.55 7.16
CA MET A 319 34.64 -10.03 5.94
C MET A 319 33.60 -9.75 4.84
N ASN A 320 32.58 -10.62 4.71
CA ASN A 320 31.46 -10.37 3.77
C ASN A 320 30.66 -9.14 4.19
N PHE A 321 30.45 -8.96 5.50
CA PHE A 321 29.77 -7.76 6.02
C PHE A 321 30.60 -6.48 5.75
N TYR A 322 31.92 -6.51 5.95
CA TYR A 322 32.77 -5.36 5.65
C TYR A 322 32.77 -5.01 4.16
N GLN A 323 32.77 -6.00 3.28
CA GLN A 323 32.62 -5.77 1.85
C GLN A 323 31.25 -5.17 1.50
N LEU A 324 30.17 -5.70 2.08
CA LEU A 324 28.81 -5.19 1.89
C LEU A 324 28.70 -3.74 2.37
N SER A 325 29.14 -3.43 3.59
CA SER A 325 29.08 -2.08 4.16
C SER A 325 29.94 -1.06 3.42
N ALA A 326 31.05 -1.49 2.81
CA ALA A 326 31.89 -0.64 1.98
C ALA A 326 31.29 -0.36 0.59
N SER A 327 30.43 -1.25 0.09
CA SER A 327 29.79 -1.12 -1.22
C SER A 327 28.50 -0.31 -1.21
N GLU A 328 27.87 -0.15 -0.04
CA GLU A 328 26.61 0.57 0.10
C GLU A 328 26.84 2.03 0.50
N SER A 329 26.28 2.93 -0.28
CA SER A 329 26.30 4.36 0.03
C SER A 329 25.05 4.74 0.84
N LEU A 330 25.26 5.11 2.10
CA LEU A 330 24.21 5.73 2.94
C LEU A 330 23.74 7.08 2.36
N HIS A 331 24.58 7.72 1.52
CA HIS A 331 24.26 8.98 0.86
C HIS A 331 23.34 8.84 -0.36
N MET A 332 23.11 7.64 -0.88
CA MET A 332 22.25 7.44 -2.06
C MET A 332 20.79 7.91 -1.87
N MET A 333 20.32 8.15 -0.64
CA MET A 333 19.03 8.82 -0.40
C MET A 333 19.04 10.32 -0.68
N GLY A 334 20.22 10.98 -0.71
CA GLY A 334 20.36 12.43 -0.90
C GLY A 334 20.87 12.85 -2.27
N GLU A 335 21.99 12.28 -2.72
CA GLU A 335 22.76 12.81 -3.87
C GLU A 335 22.08 12.61 -5.23
N ASN A 336 21.43 11.49 -5.49
CA ASN A 336 20.71 11.29 -6.76
C ASN A 336 19.45 12.16 -6.88
N VAL A 337 18.90 12.59 -5.76
CA VAL A 337 17.71 13.43 -5.72
C VAL A 337 18.04 14.89 -5.98
N ASP A 338 19.18 15.37 -5.46
CA ASP A 338 19.62 16.75 -5.70
C ASP A 338 20.12 16.96 -7.14
N VAL A 339 20.78 15.96 -7.72
CA VAL A 339 21.16 15.98 -9.14
C VAL A 339 19.91 15.96 -10.04
N LEU A 340 18.89 15.19 -9.70
CA LEU A 340 17.63 15.16 -10.46
C LEU A 340 16.84 16.48 -10.30
N ASN A 341 16.86 17.12 -9.14
CA ASN A 341 16.22 18.43 -8.90
C ASN A 341 16.86 19.58 -9.69
N THR A 342 18.14 19.48 -10.02
CA THR A 342 18.86 20.49 -10.81
C THR A 342 18.74 20.25 -12.33
N MET A 343 18.23 19.09 -12.75
CA MET A 343 18.07 18.75 -14.15
C MET A 343 16.82 19.40 -14.77
N SER A 344 16.96 19.98 -15.95
CA SER A 344 15.81 20.38 -16.76
C SER A 344 14.94 19.19 -17.13
N PRO A 345 13.62 19.37 -17.42
CA PRO A 345 12.73 18.28 -17.84
C PRO A 345 13.28 17.44 -19.01
N SER A 346 14.00 18.09 -19.94
CA SER A 346 14.66 17.40 -21.08
C SER A 346 15.90 16.60 -20.65
N ALA A 347 16.58 17.01 -19.60
CA ALA A 347 17.71 16.28 -19.03
C ALA A 347 17.24 15.08 -18.19
N LEU A 348 16.15 15.22 -17.43
CA LEU A 348 15.47 14.13 -16.72
C LEU A 348 14.99 13.04 -17.68
N MET A 349 14.35 13.45 -18.78
CA MET A 349 13.90 12.51 -19.82
C MET A 349 15.08 11.76 -20.45
N ARG A 350 16.20 12.45 -20.75
CA ARG A 350 17.43 11.82 -21.25
C ARG A 350 18.06 10.85 -20.25
N HIS A 351 18.03 11.16 -18.96
CA HIS A 351 18.54 10.30 -17.89
C HIS A 351 17.67 9.04 -17.71
N ALA A 352 16.34 9.19 -17.72
CA ALA A 352 15.40 8.08 -17.66
C ALA A 352 15.52 7.13 -18.87
N ILE A 353 15.63 7.69 -20.08
CA ILE A 353 15.88 6.93 -21.31
C ILE A 353 17.24 6.24 -21.24
N GLY A 354 18.27 6.90 -20.70
CA GLY A 354 19.62 6.32 -20.52
C GLY A 354 19.62 5.10 -19.58
N ARG A 355 18.90 5.16 -18.46
CA ARG A 355 18.74 4.01 -17.54
C ARG A 355 17.98 2.84 -18.18
N LYS A 356 16.88 3.10 -18.88
CA LYS A 356 16.14 2.06 -19.62
C LYS A 356 17.00 1.42 -20.72
N LEU A 357 17.82 2.21 -21.41
CA LEU A 357 18.73 1.70 -22.45
C LEU A 357 19.90 0.88 -21.89
N GLN A 358 20.33 1.12 -20.64
CA GLN A 358 21.37 0.29 -20.01
C GLN A 358 20.92 -1.16 -19.79
N GLN A 359 19.61 -1.41 -19.68
CA GLN A 359 19.05 -2.77 -19.64
C GLN A 359 19.14 -3.50 -20.98
N TYR A 360 19.48 -2.78 -22.07
CA TYR A 360 19.63 -3.32 -23.43
C TYR A 360 21.01 -2.95 -24.01
N PRO A 361 22.08 -3.68 -23.66
CA PRO A 361 23.49 -3.30 -23.99
C PRO A 361 23.76 -3.03 -25.46
N ARG A 362 23.08 -3.76 -26.37
CA ARG A 362 23.22 -3.57 -27.83
C ARG A 362 22.60 -2.25 -28.30
N LEU A 363 21.44 -1.88 -27.74
CA LEU A 363 20.76 -0.63 -28.07
C LEU A 363 21.51 0.57 -27.47
N PHE A 364 22.03 0.43 -26.26
CA PHE A 364 22.83 1.44 -25.58
C PHE A 364 24.12 1.80 -26.38
N LYS A 365 24.84 0.80 -26.86
CA LYS A 365 26.03 0.99 -27.74
C LYS A 365 25.67 1.69 -29.06
N LEU A 366 24.51 1.38 -29.66
CA LEU A 366 24.06 2.00 -30.89
C LEU A 366 23.73 3.49 -30.68
N VAL A 367 23.05 3.83 -29.61
CA VAL A 367 22.69 5.23 -29.25
C VAL A 367 23.94 6.05 -28.90
N GLN A 368 24.94 5.46 -28.24
CA GLN A 368 26.24 6.10 -27.98
C GLN A 368 27.01 6.39 -29.28
N LYS A 369 26.94 5.48 -30.24
CA LYS A 369 27.59 5.65 -31.54
C LYS A 369 26.93 6.75 -32.40
N ILE A 370 25.62 6.97 -32.23
CA ILE A 370 24.88 8.05 -32.91
C ILE A 370 25.12 9.41 -32.23
N ARG A 371 25.36 9.45 -30.91
CA ARG A 371 25.64 10.70 -30.16
C ARG A 371 27.07 11.21 -30.28
N GLY A 372 28.00 10.37 -30.72
CA GLY A 372 29.40 10.73 -30.95
C GLY A 372 29.70 11.23 -32.39
N ARG A 373 28.63 11.54 -33.14
CA ARG A 373 28.64 12.29 -34.38
C ARG A 373 27.84 13.58 -34.14
#